data_6f175e4eaef364f87a6dfd17364ebac1
#
_entry.id   6f175e4eaef364f87a6dfd17364ebac1
#
_cell.length_a   1.000
_cell.length_b   1.000
_cell.length_c   1.000
_cell.angle_alpha   90.00
_cell.angle_beta   90.00
_cell.angle_gamma   90.00
#
_symmetry.space_group_name_H-M   'P 1'
#
loop_
_entity.id
_entity.type
_entity.pdbx_description
1 polymer ?
#
loop_
_entity_poly.entity_id
_entity_poly.type
_entity_poly.pdbx_seq_one_letter_code
_entity_poly.pdbx_strand_id
1 'polypeptide(L)'
;INVPFTLLLLDNHPDTKPAVFGGITSCGGWVREASESFQNLERIIMAGVDETLLEEESPLPEKAINASLSELPSLLKNINTPLYISLDKDIMSEEYARTDWSQGPYSLDEIIGVLKDAFVTNKIIGFDICGEKKENPTSEDLQINESTNYRLLNF
;
A
#
# COMPACT_ATOMS: atom_id res chain seq x y z
N ILE A 1 16.39 -2.20 6.65
CA ILE A 1 16.87 -2.45 5.27
C ILE A 1 18.18 -1.70 5.08
N ASN A 2 19.25 -2.42 4.70
CA ASN A 2 20.62 -1.87 4.64
C ASN A 2 21.08 -1.54 3.20
N VAL A 3 20.16 -1.47 2.27
CA VAL A 3 20.42 -1.12 0.87
C VAL A 3 19.40 -0.07 0.43
N PRO A 4 19.74 0.81 -0.54
CA PRO A 4 18.76 1.69 -1.15
C PRO A 4 17.56 0.90 -1.67
N PHE A 5 16.35 1.39 -1.45
CA PHE A 5 15.13 0.72 -1.88
C PHE A 5 14.00 1.71 -2.19
N THR A 6 13.01 1.23 -2.92
CA THR A 6 11.75 1.94 -3.18
C THR A 6 10.62 1.24 -2.43
N LEU A 7 9.74 2.00 -1.79
CA LEU A 7 8.47 1.52 -1.24
C LEU A 7 7.40 1.63 -2.33
N LEU A 8 6.73 0.53 -2.63
CA LEU A 8 5.46 0.51 -3.35
C LEU A 8 4.35 0.33 -2.33
N LEU A 9 3.55 1.37 -2.13
CA LEU A 9 2.36 1.36 -1.30
C LEU A 9 1.13 1.14 -2.20
N LEU A 10 0.39 0.07 -1.95
CA LEU A 10 -0.90 -0.23 -2.56
C LEU A 10 -1.96 -0.09 -1.47
N ASP A 11 -2.71 1.01 -1.48
CA ASP A 11 -3.54 1.44 -0.35
C ASP A 11 -4.62 2.43 -0.83
N ASN A 12 -5.76 2.47 -0.16
CA ASN A 12 -6.76 3.51 -0.36
C ASN A 12 -6.40 4.83 0.35
N HIS A 13 -5.45 4.77 1.32
CA HIS A 13 -5.01 5.89 2.14
C HIS A 13 -3.56 6.26 1.83
N PRO A 14 -3.17 7.55 1.88
CA PRO A 14 -1.77 7.94 1.67
C PRO A 14 -0.88 7.66 2.88
N ASP A 15 -1.46 7.54 4.08
CA ASP A 15 -0.77 7.31 5.36
C ASP A 15 0.37 8.31 5.64
N THR A 16 0.14 9.56 5.22
CA THR A 16 1.12 10.64 5.31
C THR A 16 0.77 11.71 6.33
N LYS A 17 -0.17 11.43 7.26
CA LYS A 17 -0.54 12.36 8.34
C LYS A 17 0.65 12.69 9.22
N PRO A 18 0.80 13.94 9.66
CA PRO A 18 1.83 14.29 10.63
C PRO A 18 1.56 13.58 11.97
N ALA A 19 2.64 13.22 12.66
CA ALA A 19 2.53 12.63 13.98
C ALA A 19 1.82 13.58 14.97
N VAL A 20 0.84 13.06 15.69
CA VAL A 20 0.12 13.78 16.76
C VAL A 20 0.60 13.20 18.09
N PHE A 21 0.54 13.98 19.17
CA PHE A 21 0.90 13.53 20.53
C PHE A 21 2.36 13.03 20.69
N GLY A 22 3.32 13.93 20.51
CA GLY A 22 4.70 13.69 20.92
C GLY A 22 5.49 12.70 20.06
N GLY A 23 5.12 12.56 18.79
CA GLY A 23 5.86 11.73 17.83
C GLY A 23 5.48 10.25 17.85
N ILE A 24 4.30 9.90 18.34
CA ILE A 24 3.80 8.52 18.23
C ILE A 24 3.32 8.27 16.81
N THR A 25 3.92 7.27 16.15
CA THR A 25 3.49 6.81 14.83
C THR A 25 2.10 6.19 14.92
N SER A 26 1.21 6.61 14.02
CA SER A 26 -0.09 5.97 13.80
C SER A 26 -0.09 5.22 12.48
N CYS A 27 -1.10 4.35 12.26
CA CYS A 27 -1.30 3.72 10.96
C CYS A 27 -1.42 4.78 9.84
N GLY A 28 -2.17 5.85 10.05
CA GLY A 28 -2.32 6.93 9.06
C GLY A 28 -1.13 7.89 8.93
N GLY A 29 0.02 7.63 9.53
CA GLY A 29 1.20 8.51 9.47
C GLY A 29 2.53 7.77 9.24
N TRP A 30 2.50 6.46 9.12
CA TRP A 30 3.71 5.65 9.06
C TRP A 30 4.54 5.88 7.78
N VAL A 31 3.90 6.20 6.65
CA VAL A 31 4.58 6.50 5.39
C VAL A 31 5.41 7.77 5.50
N ARG A 32 4.87 8.82 6.15
CA ARG A 32 5.63 10.05 6.43
C ARG A 32 6.82 9.75 7.32
N GLU A 33 6.62 9.03 8.41
CA GLU A 33 7.72 8.68 9.32
C GLU A 33 8.78 7.82 8.62
N ALA A 34 8.37 6.85 7.80
CA ALA A 34 9.32 6.05 7.00
C ALA A 34 10.15 6.94 6.06
N SER A 35 9.50 7.92 5.39
CA SER A 35 10.19 8.88 4.52
C SER A 35 11.24 9.72 5.24
N GLU A 36 10.94 10.11 6.48
CA GLU A 36 11.82 10.96 7.29
C GLU A 36 12.93 10.17 8.00
N SER A 37 12.62 8.93 8.43
CA SER A 37 13.51 8.15 9.31
C SER A 37 14.39 7.16 8.56
N PHE A 38 13.94 6.62 7.42
CA PHE A 38 14.70 5.58 6.71
C PHE A 38 15.65 6.20 5.68
N GLN A 39 16.93 6.24 6.02
CA GLN A 39 17.96 6.82 5.17
C GLN A 39 18.10 6.13 3.81
N ASN A 40 17.85 4.82 3.75
CA ASN A 40 17.94 4.04 2.53
C ASN A 40 16.63 4.01 1.71
N LEU A 41 15.55 4.61 2.18
CA LEU A 41 14.32 4.79 1.40
C LEU A 41 14.50 5.94 0.42
N GLU A 42 14.67 5.61 -0.86
CA GLU A 42 14.93 6.61 -1.91
C GLU A 42 13.65 7.17 -2.53
N ARG A 43 12.63 6.34 -2.64
CA ARG A 43 11.36 6.70 -3.30
C ARG A 43 10.18 5.96 -2.67
N ILE A 44 9.04 6.62 -2.68
CA ILE A 44 7.74 6.04 -2.34
C ILE A 44 6.83 6.21 -3.55
N ILE A 45 6.29 5.11 -4.04
CA ILE A 45 5.25 5.10 -5.07
C ILE A 45 3.98 4.65 -4.39
N MET A 46 3.01 5.55 -4.30
CA MET A 46 1.67 5.25 -3.79
C MET A 46 0.75 5.01 -4.97
N ALA A 47 -0.11 4.02 -4.89
CA ALA A 47 -1.10 3.76 -5.92
C ALA A 47 -2.41 3.22 -5.34
N GLY A 48 -3.52 3.62 -5.93
CA GLY A 48 -4.86 3.29 -5.46
C GLY A 48 -5.45 4.28 -4.46
N VAL A 49 -4.69 5.28 -4.06
CA VAL A 49 -5.08 6.27 -3.05
C VAL A 49 -6.27 7.09 -3.53
N ASP A 50 -7.26 7.26 -2.65
CA ASP A 50 -8.41 8.14 -2.87
C ASP A 50 -7.94 9.60 -3.03
N GLU A 51 -8.41 10.27 -4.10
CA GLU A 51 -7.99 11.64 -4.43
C GLU A 51 -8.35 12.64 -3.33
N THR A 52 -9.47 12.47 -2.65
CA THR A 52 -9.90 13.36 -1.56
C THR A 52 -8.97 13.23 -0.37
N LEU A 53 -8.60 11.99 0.00
CA LEU A 53 -7.66 11.73 1.10
C LEU A 53 -6.26 12.24 0.75
N LEU A 54 -5.87 12.12 -0.51
CA LEU A 54 -4.59 12.63 -1.00
C LEU A 54 -4.50 14.17 -0.88
N GLU A 55 -5.59 14.88 -1.21
CA GLU A 55 -5.68 16.34 -1.07
C GLU A 55 -5.64 16.77 0.41
N GLU A 56 -6.34 16.05 1.29
CA GLU A 56 -6.38 16.34 2.74
C GLU A 56 -5.01 16.19 3.41
N GLU A 57 -4.19 15.27 2.95
CA GLU A 57 -2.86 14.98 3.52
C GLU A 57 -1.71 15.70 2.80
N SER A 58 -2.02 16.57 1.86
CA SER A 58 -1.03 17.38 1.13
C SER A 58 -0.37 18.44 2.05
N PRO A 59 0.94 18.78 1.91
CA PRO A 59 1.85 18.20 0.92
C PRO A 59 2.37 16.81 1.30
N LEU A 60 2.54 15.98 0.28
CA LEU A 60 3.17 14.67 0.45
C LEU A 60 4.65 14.80 0.82
N PRO A 61 5.24 13.76 1.43
CA PRO A 61 6.68 13.68 1.61
C PRO A 61 7.42 13.85 0.28
N GLU A 62 8.56 14.52 0.29
CA GLU A 62 9.36 14.84 -0.94
C GLU A 62 9.69 13.59 -1.78
N LYS A 63 9.90 12.44 -1.12
CA LYS A 63 10.22 11.18 -1.79
C LYS A 63 8.97 10.48 -2.38
N ALA A 64 7.77 10.95 -2.07
CA ALA A 64 6.52 10.29 -2.44
C ALA A 64 5.93 10.84 -3.74
N ILE A 65 5.46 9.93 -4.58
CA ILE A 65 4.64 10.24 -5.75
C ILE A 65 3.37 9.39 -5.70
N ASN A 66 2.26 9.97 -6.13
CA ASN A 66 1.04 9.22 -6.39
C ASN A 66 0.96 8.83 -7.87
N ALA A 67 0.51 7.61 -8.16
CA ALA A 67 0.35 7.09 -9.50
C ALA A 67 -0.95 6.30 -9.61
N SER A 68 -1.57 6.29 -10.76
CA SER A 68 -2.66 5.37 -11.05
C SER A 68 -2.13 3.94 -11.20
N LEU A 69 -2.98 2.93 -10.92
CA LEU A 69 -2.62 1.53 -11.16
C LEU A 69 -2.19 1.27 -12.61
N SER A 70 -2.76 1.99 -13.57
CA SER A 70 -2.42 1.87 -15.00
C SER A 70 -1.03 2.41 -15.36
N GLU A 71 -0.47 3.32 -14.57
CA GLU A 71 0.88 3.86 -14.76
C GLU A 71 1.96 2.97 -14.15
N LEU A 72 1.61 2.14 -13.15
CA LEU A 72 2.58 1.33 -12.42
C LEU A 72 3.47 0.46 -13.31
N PRO A 73 2.97 -0.27 -14.33
CA PRO A 73 3.85 -1.10 -15.16
C PRO A 73 4.96 -0.32 -15.84
N SER A 74 4.70 0.94 -16.22
CA SER A 74 5.71 1.81 -16.81
C SER A 74 6.69 2.36 -15.76
N LEU A 75 6.21 2.74 -14.59
CA LEU A 75 7.02 3.24 -13.50
C LEU A 75 7.95 2.15 -12.96
N LEU A 76 7.42 0.95 -12.71
CA LEU A 76 8.16 -0.18 -12.17
C LEU A 76 9.35 -0.60 -13.05
N LYS A 77 9.20 -0.54 -14.37
CA LYS A 77 10.29 -0.82 -15.33
C LYS A 77 11.47 0.15 -15.22
N ASN A 78 11.23 1.35 -14.71
CA ASN A 78 12.23 2.40 -14.60
C ASN A 78 12.85 2.50 -13.19
N ILE A 79 12.49 1.61 -12.28
CA ILE A 79 13.06 1.54 -10.93
C ILE A 79 14.33 0.69 -10.95
N ASN A 80 15.42 1.26 -10.45
CA ASN A 80 16.71 0.59 -10.37
C ASN A 80 17.02 0.04 -8.95
N THR A 81 16.21 0.40 -7.97
CA THR A 81 16.35 -0.08 -6.59
C THR A 81 15.44 -1.27 -6.34
N PRO A 82 15.79 -2.16 -5.40
CA PRO A 82 14.85 -3.18 -4.94
C PRO A 82 13.56 -2.57 -4.41
N LEU A 83 12.44 -3.30 -4.54
CA LEU A 83 11.14 -2.91 -4.02
C LEU A 83 10.86 -3.57 -2.66
N TYR A 84 10.32 -2.77 -1.75
CA TYR A 84 9.49 -3.24 -0.64
C TYR A 84 8.04 -2.93 -0.99
N ILE A 85 7.16 -3.92 -0.94
CA ILE A 85 5.74 -3.76 -1.25
C ILE A 85 4.96 -3.83 0.06
N SER A 86 4.13 -2.81 0.33
CA SER A 86 3.13 -2.82 1.38
C SER A 86 1.75 -2.75 0.73
N LEU A 87 0.93 -3.76 0.99
CA LEU A 87 -0.44 -3.85 0.49
C LEU A 87 -1.41 -3.74 1.66
N ASP A 88 -2.19 -2.63 1.68
CA ASP A 88 -3.40 -2.59 2.49
C ASP A 88 -4.59 -3.09 1.66
N LYS A 89 -5.35 -4.04 2.22
CA LYS A 89 -6.49 -4.64 1.52
C LYS A 89 -7.65 -3.68 1.34
N ASP A 90 -7.64 -2.54 2.01
CA ASP A 90 -8.66 -1.52 1.82
C ASP A 90 -8.57 -0.79 0.46
N ILE A 91 -7.49 -0.97 -0.29
CA ILE A 91 -7.44 -0.59 -1.72
C ILE A 91 -8.53 -1.29 -2.53
N MET A 92 -8.96 -2.48 -2.10
CA MET A 92 -9.98 -3.27 -2.79
C MET A 92 -11.39 -2.92 -2.31
N SER A 93 -12.37 -3.18 -3.18
CA SER A 93 -13.77 -3.03 -2.82
C SER A 93 -14.20 -4.07 -1.78
N GLU A 94 -15.33 -3.80 -1.11
CA GLU A 94 -15.90 -4.70 -0.12
C GLU A 94 -16.22 -6.11 -0.65
N GLU A 95 -16.30 -6.31 -1.94
CA GLU A 95 -16.46 -7.63 -2.55
C GLU A 95 -15.25 -8.54 -2.27
N TYR A 96 -14.04 -7.95 -2.16
CA TYR A 96 -12.78 -8.70 -2.08
C TYR A 96 -12.09 -8.59 -0.72
N ALA A 97 -12.39 -7.57 0.06
CA ALA A 97 -11.83 -7.40 1.39
C ALA A 97 -12.85 -6.80 2.35
N ARG A 98 -12.69 -7.05 3.63
CA ARG A 98 -13.41 -6.40 4.72
C ARG A 98 -12.42 -5.79 5.67
N THR A 99 -12.50 -4.47 5.84
CA THR A 99 -11.59 -3.68 6.68
C THR A 99 -12.38 -2.79 7.64
N ASP A 100 -11.71 -2.14 8.56
CA ASP A 100 -12.34 -1.15 9.45
C ASP A 100 -12.26 0.29 8.89
N TRP A 101 -11.67 0.45 7.68
CA TRP A 101 -11.43 1.73 7.03
C TRP A 101 -12.25 1.88 5.73
N SER A 102 -12.29 3.09 5.19
CA SER A 102 -12.88 3.32 3.87
C SER A 102 -12.13 2.52 2.81
N GLN A 103 -12.88 1.92 1.88
CA GLN A 103 -12.31 1.02 0.89
C GLN A 103 -12.34 1.61 -0.52
N GLY A 104 -11.33 1.28 -1.29
CA GLY A 104 -11.18 1.64 -2.68
C GLY A 104 -12.06 0.80 -3.62
N PRO A 105 -11.98 1.06 -4.91
CA PRO A 105 -12.86 0.43 -5.90
C PRO A 105 -12.26 -0.81 -6.55
N TYR A 106 -11.00 -1.16 -6.27
CA TYR A 106 -10.28 -2.14 -7.08
C TYR A 106 -10.67 -3.59 -6.77
N SER A 107 -10.59 -4.41 -7.80
CA SER A 107 -10.79 -5.85 -7.69
C SER A 107 -9.49 -6.55 -7.26
N LEU A 108 -9.63 -7.74 -6.68
CA LEU A 108 -8.48 -8.58 -6.33
C LEU A 108 -7.65 -8.98 -7.57
N ASP A 109 -8.28 -9.15 -8.74
CA ASP A 109 -7.56 -9.51 -9.97
C ASP A 109 -6.68 -8.37 -10.49
N GLU A 110 -7.13 -7.10 -10.36
CA GLU A 110 -6.32 -5.93 -10.69
C GLU A 110 -5.09 -5.84 -9.79
N ILE A 111 -5.27 -6.03 -8.48
CA ILE A 111 -4.15 -6.01 -7.51
C ILE A 111 -3.17 -7.15 -7.77
N ILE A 112 -3.65 -8.38 -8.01
CA ILE A 112 -2.80 -9.52 -8.38
C ILE A 112 -2.04 -9.24 -9.67
N GLY A 113 -2.66 -8.59 -10.65
CA GLY A 113 -1.99 -8.16 -11.88
C GLY A 113 -0.79 -7.25 -11.61
N VAL A 114 -0.99 -6.22 -10.80
CA VAL A 114 0.08 -5.30 -10.37
C VAL A 114 1.20 -6.04 -9.63
N LEU A 115 0.85 -6.92 -8.69
CA LEU A 115 1.82 -7.70 -7.95
C LEU A 115 2.65 -8.61 -8.88
N LYS A 116 2.01 -9.31 -9.82
CA LYS A 116 2.72 -10.14 -10.82
C LYS A 116 3.71 -9.32 -11.63
N ASP A 117 3.30 -8.16 -12.11
CA ASP A 117 4.17 -7.26 -12.86
C ASP A 117 5.36 -6.80 -12.02
N ALA A 118 5.13 -6.43 -10.75
CA ALA A 118 6.18 -6.03 -9.83
C ALA A 118 7.18 -7.17 -9.55
N PHE A 119 6.68 -8.38 -9.28
CA PHE A 119 7.54 -9.55 -9.01
C PHE A 119 8.34 -10.03 -10.22
N VAL A 120 7.83 -9.80 -11.44
CA VAL A 120 8.56 -10.16 -12.68
C VAL A 120 9.60 -9.12 -13.05
N THR A 121 9.30 -7.83 -12.84
CA THR A 121 10.16 -6.72 -13.31
C THR A 121 11.19 -6.27 -12.30
N ASN A 122 10.98 -6.47 -11.01
CA ASN A 122 11.77 -5.88 -9.95
C ASN A 122 12.30 -6.94 -8.96
N LYS A 123 13.40 -6.61 -8.31
CA LYS A 123 13.89 -7.38 -7.16
C LYS A 123 13.06 -7.02 -5.93
N ILE A 124 12.26 -7.93 -5.42
CA ILE A 124 11.48 -7.74 -4.19
C ILE A 124 12.34 -8.10 -2.98
N ILE A 125 12.39 -7.22 -1.98
CA ILE A 125 13.13 -7.39 -0.72
C ILE A 125 12.24 -7.49 0.51
N GLY A 126 10.95 -7.26 0.35
CA GLY A 126 9.93 -7.43 1.38
C GLY A 126 8.55 -7.25 0.78
N PHE A 127 7.58 -7.93 1.38
CA PHE A 127 6.17 -7.83 1.04
C PHE A 127 5.36 -8.07 2.30
N ASP A 128 4.50 -7.12 2.64
CA ASP A 128 3.52 -7.27 3.71
C ASP A 128 2.10 -7.03 3.21
N ILE A 129 1.15 -7.58 3.93
CA ILE A 129 -0.29 -7.44 3.67
C ILE A 129 -0.96 -7.07 4.98
N CYS A 130 -1.73 -6.00 4.96
CA CYS A 130 -2.53 -5.53 6.09
C CYS A 130 -3.99 -5.25 5.68
N GLY A 131 -4.75 -4.59 6.54
CA GLY A 131 -6.14 -4.24 6.27
C GLY A 131 -7.12 -5.38 6.50
N GLU A 132 -7.35 -5.74 7.78
CA GLU A 132 -8.41 -6.69 8.14
C GLU A 132 -9.38 -6.06 9.12
N LYS A 133 -10.65 -6.40 8.96
CA LYS A 133 -11.68 -5.99 9.90
C LYS A 133 -11.46 -6.67 11.25
N LYS A 134 -11.20 -5.87 12.28
CA LYS A 134 -10.97 -6.32 13.66
C LYS A 134 -12.18 -6.06 14.56
N GLU A 135 -12.97 -5.03 14.24
CA GLU A 135 -14.13 -4.64 15.02
C GLU A 135 -15.34 -5.49 14.65
N ASN A 136 -15.70 -6.43 15.52
CA ASN A 136 -16.88 -7.29 15.38
C ASN A 136 -17.04 -7.94 14.00
N PRO A 137 -16.03 -8.65 13.47
CA PRO A 137 -16.12 -9.27 12.15
C PRO A 137 -17.20 -10.35 12.15
N THR A 138 -18.01 -10.37 11.10
CA THR A 138 -18.95 -11.45 10.84
C THR A 138 -18.24 -12.68 10.26
N SER A 139 -18.93 -13.83 10.23
CA SER A 139 -18.38 -15.03 9.56
C SER A 139 -18.15 -14.79 8.07
N GLU A 140 -18.96 -13.96 7.43
CA GLU A 140 -18.80 -13.57 6.02
C GLU A 140 -17.54 -12.70 5.82
N ASP A 141 -17.32 -11.70 6.69
CA ASP A 141 -16.13 -10.86 6.64
C ASP A 141 -14.85 -11.71 6.73
N LEU A 142 -14.83 -12.68 7.65
CA LEU A 142 -13.70 -13.58 7.82
C LEU A 142 -13.47 -14.48 6.59
N GLN A 143 -14.54 -15.03 5.99
CA GLN A 143 -14.43 -15.86 4.79
C GLN A 143 -13.92 -15.08 3.57
N ILE A 144 -14.39 -13.85 3.37
CA ILE A 144 -13.93 -12.99 2.30
C ILE A 144 -12.43 -12.71 2.47
N ASN A 145 -12.01 -12.27 3.65
CA ASN A 145 -10.60 -11.97 3.93
C ASN A 145 -9.71 -13.21 3.82
N GLU A 146 -10.15 -14.38 4.29
CA GLU A 146 -9.41 -15.63 4.16
C GLU A 146 -9.24 -16.04 2.68
N SER A 147 -10.31 -15.94 1.88
CA SER A 147 -10.26 -16.23 0.44
C SER A 147 -9.28 -15.31 -0.28
N THR A 148 -9.32 -14.02 0.03
CA THR A 148 -8.41 -13.02 -0.54
C THR A 148 -6.97 -13.26 -0.12
N ASN A 149 -6.72 -13.52 1.16
CA ASN A 149 -5.40 -13.86 1.66
C ASN A 149 -4.83 -15.10 0.95
N TYR A 150 -5.65 -16.15 0.78
CA TYR A 150 -5.23 -17.35 0.07
C TYR A 150 -4.79 -17.03 -1.37
N ARG A 151 -5.54 -16.20 -2.09
CA ARG A 151 -5.20 -15.80 -3.46
C ARG A 151 -3.97 -14.89 -3.52
N LEU A 152 -3.82 -13.96 -2.58
CA LEU A 152 -2.66 -13.07 -2.48
C LEU A 152 -1.37 -13.79 -2.09
N LEU A 153 -1.44 -14.94 -1.45
CA LEU A 153 -0.27 -15.74 -1.09
C LEU A 153 0.08 -16.82 -2.12
N ASN A 154 -0.76 -17.03 -3.14
CA ASN A 154 -0.61 -18.09 -4.14
C ASN A 154 -0.76 -17.60 -5.60
N PHE A 155 -0.53 -16.31 -5.89
CA PHE A 155 -0.58 -15.77 -7.26
C PHE A 155 0.65 -16.09 -8.10
#